data_ccf33ca9e099499052f152f859611c17
#
_entry.id   ccf33ca9e099499052f152f859611c17
#
_cell.length_a   1.000
_cell.length_b   1.000
_cell.length_c   1.000
_cell.angle_alpha   90.00
_cell.angle_beta   90.00
_cell.angle_gamma   90.00
#
_symmetry.space_group_name_H-M   'P 1'
#
loop_
_entity.id
_entity.type
_entity.pdbx_description
1 polymer ?
#
loop_
_entity_poly.entity_id
_entity_poly.type
_entity_poly.pdbx_seq_one_letter_code
_entity_poly.pdbx_strand_id
1 'polypeptide(L)'
;TPSYISLEYILQKSGIIFQYDPGITGVSYLCRNIRVNDLDFTYRKVKNDILLNTRGIIRQANHVNIATPERAFLDVIYLNSKYYFDNPGLLDKKIIRELLVIYQSETLAERVNKILKNDRYKQT
;
A
#
# COMPACT_ATOMS: atom_id res chain seq x y z
N THR A 1 -16.23 -11.18 0.48
CA THR A 1 -16.06 -9.90 -0.20
C THR A 1 -14.57 -9.62 -0.42
N PRO A 2 -14.13 -9.35 -1.65
CA PRO A 2 -12.71 -9.11 -1.89
C PRO A 2 -12.19 -7.91 -1.10
N SER A 3 -11.13 -8.15 -0.34
CA SER A 3 -10.45 -7.09 0.41
C SER A 3 -9.09 -7.60 0.86
N TYR A 4 -8.17 -6.67 1.18
CA TYR A 4 -6.90 -7.04 1.79
C TYR A 4 -6.41 -5.90 2.67
N ILE A 5 -5.62 -6.25 3.69
CA ILE A 5 -4.98 -5.28 4.58
C ILE A 5 -3.83 -4.63 3.82
N SER A 6 -3.75 -3.31 3.86
CA SER A 6 -2.78 -2.55 3.08
C SER A 6 -2.63 -1.15 3.65
N LEU A 7 -2.07 -0.25 2.85
CA LEU A 7 -1.98 1.18 3.13
C LEU A 7 -1.11 1.46 4.36
N GLU A 8 -1.50 2.46 5.15
CA GLU A 8 -0.67 2.96 6.25
C GLU A 8 -0.34 1.89 7.30
N TYR A 9 -1.27 1.00 7.57
CA TYR A 9 -1.05 -0.06 8.56
C TYR A 9 0.18 -0.92 8.20
N ILE A 10 0.25 -1.34 6.94
CA ILE A 10 1.37 -2.16 6.46
C ILE A 10 2.67 -1.35 6.41
N LEU A 11 2.60 -0.11 5.93
CA LEU A 11 3.77 0.75 5.82
C LEU A 11 4.34 1.11 7.18
N GLN A 12 3.49 1.33 8.16
CA GLN A 12 3.92 1.62 9.53
C GLN A 12 4.62 0.40 10.15
N LYS A 13 4.04 -0.78 9.99
CA LYS A 13 4.64 -2.02 10.49
C LYS A 13 5.99 -2.32 9.86
N SER A 14 6.17 -1.90 8.60
CA SER A 14 7.39 -2.14 7.85
C SER A 14 8.44 -1.05 8.04
N GLY A 15 8.11 0.01 8.77
CA GLY A 15 9.05 1.11 9.01
C GLY A 15 9.17 2.10 7.86
N ILE A 16 8.31 2.02 6.86
CA ILE A 16 8.32 2.93 5.71
C ILE A 16 7.76 4.29 6.10
N ILE A 17 6.79 4.33 7.00
CA ILE A 17 6.27 5.55 7.60
C ILE A 17 6.37 5.44 9.12
N PHE A 18 6.53 6.58 9.78
CA PHE A 18 6.68 6.64 11.25
C PHE A 18 5.43 7.13 11.93
N GLN A 19 4.47 7.64 11.20
CA GLN A 19 3.23 8.16 11.74
C GLN A 19 2.44 7.02 12.39
N TYR A 20 2.05 7.24 13.65
CA TYR A 20 1.24 6.27 14.37
C TYR A 20 -0.23 6.44 14.03
N ASP A 21 -0.85 5.34 13.64
CA ASP A 21 -2.29 5.25 13.44
C ASP A 21 -2.77 3.98 14.13
N PRO A 22 -3.65 4.07 15.13
CA PRO A 22 -4.09 2.88 15.86
C PRO A 22 -5.02 1.97 15.06
N GLY A 23 -5.52 2.44 13.92
CA GLY A 23 -6.43 1.67 13.09
C GLY A 23 -5.75 0.74 12.13
N ILE A 24 -6.50 -0.22 11.63
CA ILE A 24 -6.07 -1.13 10.56
C ILE A 24 -6.66 -0.63 9.26
N THR A 25 -5.81 -0.44 8.26
CA THR A 25 -6.24 0.06 6.96
C THR A 25 -6.21 -1.04 5.91
N GLY A 26 -7.02 -0.89 4.89
CA GLY A 26 -7.08 -1.87 3.83
C GLY A 26 -7.75 -1.33 2.57
N VAL A 27 -7.87 -2.22 1.60
CA VAL A 27 -8.41 -1.92 0.28
C VAL A 27 -9.58 -2.87 -0.01
N SER A 28 -10.65 -2.34 -0.57
CA SER A 28 -11.87 -3.09 -0.83
C SER A 28 -12.57 -2.53 -2.08
N TYR A 29 -13.70 -3.14 -2.44
CA TYR A 29 -14.52 -2.67 -3.57
C TYR A 29 -15.32 -1.42 -3.25
N LEU A 30 -15.39 -1.04 -1.96
CA LEU A 30 -16.02 0.22 -1.55
C LEU A 30 -15.36 0.73 -0.27
N CYS A 31 -15.53 2.03 -0.01
CA CYS A 31 -15.02 2.65 1.21
C CYS A 31 -15.92 2.27 2.38
N ARG A 32 -15.31 1.80 3.48
CA ARG A 32 -16.05 1.39 4.69
C ARG A 32 -15.21 1.63 5.92
N ASN A 33 -15.91 1.89 7.03
CA ASN A 33 -15.31 1.86 8.36
C ASN A 33 -16.06 0.80 9.18
N ILE A 34 -15.30 -0.14 9.75
CA ILE A 34 -15.85 -1.24 10.53
C ILE A 34 -15.12 -1.30 11.86
N ARG A 35 -15.87 -1.52 12.94
CA ARG A 35 -15.29 -1.73 14.26
C ARG A 35 -15.57 -3.14 14.74
N VAL A 36 -14.51 -3.88 15.06
CA VAL A 36 -14.61 -5.27 15.52
C VAL A 36 -13.69 -5.43 16.74
N ASN A 37 -14.24 -5.81 17.89
CA ASN A 37 -13.48 -6.05 19.12
C ASN A 37 -12.57 -4.86 19.47
N ASP A 38 -13.14 -3.65 19.41
CA ASP A 38 -12.43 -2.38 19.70
C ASP A 38 -11.33 -2.03 18.71
N LEU A 39 -11.23 -2.75 17.59
CA LEU A 39 -10.32 -2.41 16.51
C LEU A 39 -11.08 -1.72 15.38
N ASP A 40 -10.54 -0.59 14.92
CA ASP A 40 -11.11 0.15 13.79
C ASP A 40 -10.46 -0.30 12.49
N PHE A 41 -11.28 -0.71 11.53
CA PHE A 41 -10.83 -1.08 10.19
C PHE A 41 -11.35 -0.05 9.20
N THR A 42 -10.46 0.58 8.45
CA THR A 42 -10.81 1.56 7.42
C THR A 42 -10.41 1.03 6.06
N TYR A 43 -11.39 0.84 5.18
CA TYR A 43 -11.16 0.34 3.83
C TYR A 43 -11.37 1.44 2.81
N ARG A 44 -10.46 1.51 1.83
CA ARG A 44 -10.52 2.44 0.72
C ARG A 44 -10.84 1.68 -0.56
N LYS A 45 -11.60 2.31 -1.45
CA LYS A 45 -12.01 1.70 -2.71
C LYS A 45 -10.91 1.80 -3.76
N VAL A 46 -10.69 0.70 -4.49
CA VAL A 46 -9.84 0.69 -5.70
C VAL A 46 -10.62 -0.02 -6.82
N LYS A 47 -10.12 0.12 -8.05
CA LYS A 47 -10.70 -0.56 -9.21
C LYS A 47 -10.62 -2.06 -9.05
N ASN A 48 -11.61 -2.78 -9.61
CA ASN A 48 -11.64 -4.22 -9.54
C ASN A 48 -10.38 -4.89 -10.11
N ASP A 49 -9.82 -4.35 -11.19
CA ASP A 49 -8.61 -4.90 -11.79
C ASP A 49 -7.42 -4.88 -10.83
N ILE A 50 -7.35 -3.86 -9.97
CA ILE A 50 -6.34 -3.77 -8.94
C ILE A 50 -6.71 -4.71 -7.79
N LEU A 51 -7.94 -4.61 -7.32
CA LEU A 51 -8.41 -5.36 -6.15
C LEU A 51 -8.27 -6.86 -6.31
N LEU A 52 -8.59 -7.39 -7.47
CA LEU A 52 -8.60 -8.83 -7.74
C LEU A 52 -7.23 -9.38 -8.15
N ASN A 53 -6.25 -8.52 -8.38
CA ASN A 53 -4.91 -8.97 -8.73
C ASN A 53 -4.18 -9.41 -7.47
N THR A 54 -3.68 -10.65 -7.46
CA THR A 54 -3.07 -11.26 -6.27
C THR A 54 -1.57 -11.01 -6.14
N ARG A 55 -0.94 -10.34 -7.08
CA ARG A 55 0.49 -10.03 -7.00
C ARG A 55 0.76 -9.10 -5.82
N GLY A 56 1.73 -9.44 -5.00
CA GLY A 56 2.07 -8.67 -3.81
C GLY A 56 1.06 -8.84 -2.68
N ILE A 57 0.18 -9.84 -2.75
CA ILE A 57 -0.78 -10.17 -1.70
C ILE A 57 -0.42 -11.53 -1.10
N ILE A 58 -0.29 -11.56 0.21
CA ILE A 58 0.03 -12.78 0.96
C ILE A 58 -1.21 -13.21 1.71
N ARG A 59 -1.62 -14.47 1.48
CA ARG A 59 -2.73 -15.05 2.22
C ARG A 59 -2.21 -15.72 3.49
N GLN A 60 -2.72 -15.28 4.63
CA GLN A 60 -2.32 -15.85 5.91
C GLN A 60 -3.19 -17.04 6.30
N ALA A 61 -2.73 -17.82 7.29
CA ALA A 61 -3.39 -19.05 7.71
C ALA A 61 -4.83 -18.83 8.19
N ASN A 62 -5.15 -17.64 8.69
CA ASN A 62 -6.50 -17.28 9.14
C ASN A 62 -7.39 -16.72 8.02
N HIS A 63 -7.01 -16.94 6.76
CA HIS A 63 -7.74 -16.47 5.57
C HIS A 63 -7.75 -14.94 5.42
N VAL A 64 -6.87 -14.23 6.10
CA VAL A 64 -6.70 -12.79 5.93
C VAL A 64 -5.66 -12.55 4.85
N ASN A 65 -5.99 -11.68 3.89
CA ASN A 65 -5.06 -11.28 2.84
C ASN A 65 -4.35 -10.00 3.25
N ILE A 66 -3.03 -9.97 3.06
CA ILE A 66 -2.18 -8.84 3.46
C ILE A 66 -1.30 -8.43 2.28
N ALA A 67 -1.23 -7.13 2.02
CA ALA A 67 -0.31 -6.59 1.01
C ALA A 67 1.13 -6.64 1.53
N THR A 68 2.08 -6.86 0.61
CA THR A 68 3.49 -6.61 0.92
C THR A 68 3.72 -5.10 1.08
N PRO A 69 4.83 -4.68 1.71
CA PRO A 69 5.12 -3.24 1.82
C PRO A 69 5.16 -2.53 0.47
N GLU A 70 5.69 -3.17 -0.57
CA GLU A 70 5.75 -2.60 -1.91
C GLU A 70 4.35 -2.38 -2.49
N ARG A 71 3.47 -3.35 -2.33
CA ARG A 71 2.09 -3.21 -2.79
C ARG A 71 1.34 -2.13 -2.01
N ALA A 72 1.53 -2.09 -0.69
CA ALA A 72 0.91 -1.07 0.16
C ALA A 72 1.39 0.34 -0.22
N PHE A 73 2.67 0.49 -0.53
CA PHE A 73 3.24 1.74 -1.00
C PHE A 73 2.55 2.23 -2.27
N LEU A 74 2.37 1.33 -3.25
CA LEU A 74 1.71 1.68 -4.50
C LEU A 74 0.23 2.00 -4.29
N ASP A 75 -0.44 1.26 -3.42
CA ASP A 75 -1.85 1.54 -3.10
C ASP A 75 -2.02 2.93 -2.50
N VAL A 76 -1.12 3.32 -1.58
CA VAL A 76 -1.20 4.65 -0.95
C VAL A 76 -0.99 5.74 -1.98
N ILE A 77 0.03 5.65 -2.83
CA ILE A 77 0.29 6.66 -3.85
C ILE A 77 -0.87 6.74 -4.85
N TYR A 78 -1.44 5.59 -5.20
CA TYR A 78 -2.57 5.53 -6.13
C TYR A 78 -3.77 6.31 -5.57
N LEU A 79 -4.01 6.19 -4.26
CA LEU A 79 -5.13 6.86 -3.60
C LEU A 79 -4.82 8.28 -3.17
N ASN A 80 -3.55 8.58 -2.84
CA ASN A 80 -3.11 9.89 -2.38
C ASN A 80 -1.75 10.23 -2.97
N SER A 81 -1.75 10.99 -4.05
CA SER A 81 -0.54 11.33 -4.81
C SER A 81 0.46 12.18 -4.04
N LYS A 82 0.04 12.80 -2.95
CA LYS A 82 0.87 13.72 -2.18
C LYS A 82 1.33 13.12 -0.85
N TYR A 83 1.15 11.82 -0.67
CA TYR A 83 1.53 11.17 0.57
C TYR A 83 3.05 11.21 0.77
N TYR A 84 3.49 11.48 1.99
CA TYR A 84 4.91 11.54 2.33
C TYR A 84 5.35 10.23 2.99
N PHE A 85 6.49 9.69 2.54
CA PHE A 85 7.08 8.48 3.10
C PHE A 85 8.38 8.83 3.81
N ASP A 86 8.49 8.42 5.07
CA ASP A 86 9.67 8.72 5.89
C ASP A 86 10.91 7.95 5.43
N ASN A 87 10.72 6.70 5.02
CA ASN A 87 11.84 5.81 4.74
C ASN A 87 11.56 4.89 3.53
N PRO A 88 11.38 5.46 2.33
CA PRO A 88 11.10 4.62 1.15
C PRO A 88 12.27 3.76 0.71
N GLY A 89 13.48 4.01 1.23
CA GLY A 89 14.66 3.21 0.91
C GLY A 89 14.59 1.77 1.36
N LEU A 90 13.68 1.44 2.27
CA LEU A 90 13.47 0.05 2.71
C LEU A 90 12.70 -0.78 1.67
N LEU A 91 12.09 -0.14 0.69
CA LEU A 91 11.32 -0.82 -0.33
C LEU A 91 12.22 -1.41 -1.41
N ASP A 92 11.83 -2.57 -1.95
CA ASP A 92 12.54 -3.19 -3.08
C ASP A 92 12.05 -2.57 -4.38
N LYS A 93 12.91 -1.80 -5.02
CA LYS A 93 12.58 -1.07 -6.26
C LYS A 93 12.21 -1.99 -7.40
N LYS A 94 12.84 -3.16 -7.48
CA LYS A 94 12.55 -4.13 -8.53
C LYS A 94 11.12 -4.66 -8.38
N ILE A 95 10.73 -5.00 -7.16
CA ILE A 95 9.38 -5.48 -6.89
C ILE A 95 8.35 -4.39 -7.18
N ILE A 96 8.65 -3.14 -6.82
CA ILE A 96 7.76 -2.02 -7.13
C ILE A 96 7.51 -1.90 -8.63
N ARG A 97 8.56 -1.99 -9.44
CA ARG A 97 8.42 -1.90 -10.89
C ARG A 97 7.59 -3.04 -11.45
N GLU A 98 7.74 -4.24 -10.92
CA GLU A 98 6.94 -5.38 -11.32
C GLU A 98 5.46 -5.20 -10.97
N LEU A 99 5.17 -4.61 -9.82
CA LEU A 99 3.79 -4.40 -9.36
C LEU A 99 3.11 -3.21 -10.05
N LEU A 100 3.88 -2.25 -10.58
CA LEU A 100 3.31 -1.07 -11.23
C LEU A 100 2.37 -1.43 -12.39
N VAL A 101 2.63 -2.54 -13.06
CA VAL A 101 1.82 -3.01 -14.18
C VAL A 101 0.36 -3.22 -13.78
N ILE A 102 0.12 -3.61 -12.53
CA ILE A 102 -1.23 -3.87 -12.02
C ILE A 102 -2.11 -2.63 -12.13
N TYR A 103 -1.53 -1.44 -11.94
CA TYR A 103 -2.29 -0.19 -11.82
C TYR A 103 -2.58 0.44 -13.17
N GLN A 104 -1.84 0.07 -14.22
CA GLN A 104 -2.02 0.58 -15.58
C GLN A 104 -2.11 2.12 -15.63
N SER A 105 -1.22 2.80 -14.88
CA SER A 105 -1.23 4.24 -14.75
C SER A 105 0.17 4.82 -14.95
N GLU A 106 0.34 5.58 -16.04
CA GLU A 106 1.60 6.29 -16.29
C GLU A 106 1.84 7.37 -15.25
N THR A 107 0.79 8.02 -14.80
CA THR A 107 0.88 9.05 -13.76
C THR A 107 1.43 8.46 -12.46
N LEU A 108 0.95 7.27 -12.09
CA LEU A 108 1.45 6.59 -10.91
C LEU A 108 2.92 6.24 -11.07
N ALA A 109 3.31 5.72 -12.23
CA ALA A 109 4.70 5.36 -12.49
C ALA A 109 5.63 6.57 -12.37
N GLU A 110 5.21 7.73 -12.88
CA GLU A 110 5.99 8.96 -12.76
C GLU A 110 6.16 9.39 -11.31
N ARG A 111 5.10 9.31 -10.51
CA ARG A 111 5.15 9.67 -9.09
C ARG A 111 6.09 8.74 -8.32
N VAL A 112 6.00 7.46 -8.59
CA VAL A 112 6.86 6.45 -7.96
C VAL A 112 8.32 6.72 -8.30
N ASN A 113 8.63 6.98 -9.56
CA ASN A 113 9.99 7.27 -9.97
C ASN A 113 10.55 8.51 -9.27
N LYS A 114 9.74 9.54 -9.09
CA LYS A 114 10.14 10.74 -8.35
C LYS A 114 10.51 10.42 -6.91
N ILE A 115 9.67 9.65 -6.24
CA ILE A 115 9.89 9.30 -4.83
C ILE A 115 11.16 8.46 -4.69
N LEU A 116 11.33 7.45 -5.52
CA LEU A 116 12.49 6.57 -5.46
C LEU A 116 13.78 7.28 -5.85
N LYS A 117 13.71 8.21 -6.78
CA LYS A 117 14.86 8.99 -7.19
C LYS A 117 15.32 9.94 -6.09
N ASN A 118 14.38 10.60 -5.40
CA ASN A 118 14.70 11.49 -4.30
C ASN A 118 15.36 10.75 -3.13
N ASP A 119 14.97 9.50 -2.91
CA ASP A 119 15.55 8.69 -1.85
C ASP A 119 17.03 8.42 -2.05
N ARG A 120 17.53 8.46 -3.30
CA ARG A 120 18.93 8.27 -3.59
C ARG A 120 19.84 9.28 -2.90
N TYR A 121 19.36 10.51 -2.73
CA TYR A 121 20.15 11.56 -2.09
C TYR A 121 20.38 11.29 -0.62
N LYS A 122 19.49 10.55 0.01
CA LYS A 122 19.61 10.23 1.43
C LYS A 122 20.60 9.11 1.71
N GLN A 123 21.00 8.36 0.67
CA GLN A 123 21.91 7.24 0.81
C GLN A 123 23.37 7.63 0.62
N THR A 124 23.60 8.84 0.18
CA THR A 124 24.96 9.37 0.02
C THR A 124 25.32 10.27 1.19
#